data_d174c53c3e7dd27a0c4099f2a573194e
#
_entry.id   d174c53c3e7dd27a0c4099f2a573194e
#
_cell.length_a   1.000
_cell.length_b   1.000
_cell.length_c   1.000
_cell.angle_alpha   90.00
_cell.angle_beta   90.00
_cell.angle_gamma   90.00
#
_symmetry.space_group_name_H-M   'P 1'
#
loop_
_entity.id
_entity.type
_entity.pdbx_description
1 polymer ?
#
loop_
_entity_poly.entity_id
_entity_poly.type
_entity_poly.pdbx_seq_one_letter_code
_entity_poly.pdbx_strand_id
1 'polypeptide(L)'
;MYGEPKDIKMKSRIYLIGNAGILIESQGKACLIDGLYDCSGTGFHASPIPESIYQDLFEKEGKLPKPDYLIFSHCHFDHYSKKLLCTYLAEHRPRAVFLPDQKESLSILEDTG
;
A
#
# COMPACT_ATOMS: atom_id res chain seq x y z
N MET A 1 15.68 -31.56 -8.92
CA MET A 1 15.54 -30.99 -8.73
C MET A 1 15.16 -30.38 -8.79
N TYR A 2 15.21 -30.15 -8.34
CA TYR A 2 14.90 -29.34 -8.24
C TYR A 2 15.14 -28.52 -8.28
N GLY A 3 14.95 -28.64 -7.90
CA GLY A 3 15.00 -27.49 -7.65
C GLY A 3 15.76 -26.73 -8.13
N GLU A 4 15.72 -26.83 -8.58
CA GLU A 4 16.55 -26.21 -9.03
C GLU A 4 16.52 -24.88 -9.05
N PRO A 5 17.32 -24.31 -9.19
CA PRO A 5 17.57 -22.92 -9.13
C PRO A 5 16.56 -22.09 -9.78
N LYS A 6 15.72 -22.66 -10.59
CA LYS A 6 14.66 -21.93 -11.17
C LYS A 6 13.74 -21.35 -10.16
N ASP A 7 13.47 -22.11 -9.11
CA ASP A 7 12.59 -21.64 -8.08
C ASP A 7 13.18 -20.49 -7.34
N ILE A 8 14.49 -20.47 -7.26
CA ILE A 8 15.16 -19.39 -6.59
C ILE A 8 15.01 -18.07 -7.33
N LYS A 9 14.78 -18.14 -8.62
CA LYS A 9 14.63 -16.94 -9.41
C LYS A 9 13.31 -16.24 -9.20
N MET A 10 12.35 -16.91 -8.59
CA MET A 10 11.09 -16.31 -8.26
C MET A 10 11.20 -15.64 -6.91
N LYS A 11 12.04 -14.64 -6.85
CA LYS A 11 12.31 -13.96 -5.60
C LYS A 11 11.19 -13.05 -5.18
N SER A 12 10.94 -13.01 -3.89
CA SER A 12 10.05 -12.07 -3.29
C SER A 12 10.85 -10.98 -2.60
N ARG A 13 10.37 -9.77 -2.65
CA ARG A 13 11.01 -8.64 -1.99
C ARG A 13 10.01 -8.00 -1.06
N ILE A 14 10.49 -7.59 0.10
CA ILE A 14 9.67 -6.93 1.10
C ILE A 14 10.30 -5.58 1.39
N TYR A 15 9.50 -4.53 1.24
CA TYR A 15 9.94 -3.18 1.52
C TYR A 15 9.19 -2.67 2.74
N LEU A 16 9.91 -2.12 3.71
CA LEU A 16 9.28 -1.53 4.89
C LEU A 16 8.92 -0.09 4.55
N ILE A 17 7.63 0.23 4.66
CA ILE A 17 7.15 1.56 4.31
C ILE A 17 7.20 2.49 5.52
N GLY A 18 6.67 2.03 6.64
CA GLY A 18 6.61 2.80 7.87
C GLY A 18 5.58 2.17 8.78
N ASN A 19 5.72 2.34 10.08
CA ASN A 19 4.83 1.75 11.06
C ASN A 19 4.56 0.27 10.72
N ALA A 20 3.31 -0.08 10.41
CA ALA A 20 2.94 -1.44 10.02
C ALA A 20 2.92 -1.63 8.51
N GLY A 21 3.27 -0.61 7.74
CA GLY A 21 3.15 -0.67 6.28
C GLY A 21 4.27 -1.46 5.62
N ILE A 22 3.90 -2.38 4.76
CA ILE A 22 4.86 -3.16 3.99
C ILE A 22 4.41 -3.28 2.55
N LEU A 23 5.38 -3.36 1.66
CA LEU A 23 5.13 -3.60 0.24
C LEU A 23 5.82 -4.90 -0.12
N ILE A 24 5.05 -5.82 -0.66
CA ILE A 24 5.56 -7.14 -1.04
C ILE A 24 5.52 -7.26 -2.56
N GLU A 25 6.66 -7.59 -3.15
CA GLU A 25 6.75 -7.81 -4.59
C GLU A 25 7.16 -9.25 -4.85
N SER A 26 6.44 -9.92 -5.73
CA SER A 26 6.76 -11.29 -6.11
C SER A 26 6.20 -11.58 -7.49
N GLN A 27 7.03 -12.17 -8.34
CA GLN A 27 6.60 -12.63 -9.67
C GLN A 27 5.94 -11.54 -10.51
N GLY A 28 6.47 -10.33 -10.42
CA GLY A 28 5.95 -9.22 -11.21
C GLY A 28 4.69 -8.58 -10.67
N LYS A 29 4.26 -8.98 -9.50
CA LYS A 29 3.10 -8.40 -8.84
C LYS A 29 3.52 -7.79 -7.52
N ALA A 30 2.78 -6.79 -7.08
CA ALA A 30 3.09 -6.11 -5.82
C ALA A 30 1.82 -5.89 -5.02
N CYS A 31 1.97 -5.95 -3.71
CA CYS A 31 0.88 -5.77 -2.77
C CYS A 31 1.32 -4.83 -1.66
N LEU A 32 0.57 -3.76 -1.46
CA LEU A 32 0.85 -2.79 -0.40
C LEU A 32 -0.12 -3.02 0.75
N ILE A 33 0.42 -3.32 1.92
CA ILE A 33 -0.39 -3.61 3.11
C ILE A 33 -0.18 -2.48 4.11
N ASP A 34 -1.26 -1.82 4.52
CA ASP A 34 -1.25 -0.76 5.54
C ASP A 34 -0.21 0.32 5.28
N GLY A 35 0.02 0.64 4.00
CA GLY A 35 1.05 1.59 3.60
C GLY A 35 0.55 2.97 3.24
N LEU A 36 -0.76 3.21 3.31
CA LEU A 36 -1.32 4.53 3.07
C LEU A 36 -2.04 4.97 4.34
N TYR A 37 -1.28 5.53 5.26
CA TYR A 37 -1.79 5.95 6.56
C TYR A 37 -1.26 7.33 6.91
N ASP A 38 -1.97 8.03 7.78
CA ASP A 38 -1.56 9.36 8.22
C ASP A 38 -2.13 9.61 9.61
N CYS A 39 -1.24 9.70 10.60
CA CYS A 39 -1.64 9.96 11.98
C CYS A 39 -1.48 11.42 12.38
N SER A 40 -1.12 12.29 11.43
CA SER A 40 -0.91 13.71 11.76
C SER A 40 -2.21 14.33 12.23
N GLY A 41 -2.12 15.12 13.29
CA GLY A 41 -3.28 15.81 13.84
C GLY A 41 -4.23 14.94 14.63
N THR A 42 -3.96 13.64 14.77
CA THR A 42 -4.86 12.73 15.48
C THR A 42 -4.48 12.52 16.94
N GLY A 43 -3.27 12.90 17.32
CA GLY A 43 -2.76 12.59 18.66
C GLY A 43 -2.22 11.16 18.76
N PHE A 44 -2.34 10.39 17.70
CA PHE A 44 -1.87 9.02 17.66
C PHE A 44 -0.38 9.01 17.31
N HIS A 45 0.41 8.25 18.05
CA HIS A 45 1.87 8.20 17.83
C HIS A 45 2.25 6.98 17.01
N ALA A 46 2.51 7.19 15.74
CA ALA A 46 3.01 6.14 14.86
C ALA A 46 4.07 6.76 13.97
N SER A 47 5.02 5.93 13.52
CA SER A 47 6.05 6.40 12.61
C SER A 47 5.42 6.85 11.30
N PRO A 48 5.65 8.08 10.86
CA PRO A 48 5.09 8.54 9.59
C PRO A 48 5.78 7.85 8.42
N ILE A 49 5.15 7.90 7.26
CA ILE A 49 5.79 7.41 6.04
C ILE A 49 6.92 8.38 5.71
N PRO A 50 8.16 7.88 5.57
CA PRO A 50 9.26 8.78 5.19
C PRO A 50 8.95 9.47 3.85
N GLU A 51 9.36 10.73 3.75
CA GLU A 51 9.05 11.54 2.57
C GLU A 51 9.54 10.88 1.28
N SER A 52 10.75 10.31 1.30
CA SER A 52 11.29 9.67 0.11
C SER A 52 10.46 8.46 -0.32
N ILE A 53 9.94 7.72 0.65
CA ILE A 53 9.09 6.55 0.35
C ILE A 53 7.73 7.02 -0.15
N TYR A 54 7.18 8.06 0.46
CA TYR A 54 5.93 8.65 0.02
C TYR A 54 6.03 9.06 -1.46
N GLN A 55 7.10 9.76 -1.82
CA GLN A 55 7.32 10.19 -3.19
C GLN A 55 7.45 8.99 -4.13
N ASP A 56 8.21 7.98 -3.73
CA ASP A 56 8.37 6.78 -4.56
C ASP A 56 7.05 6.05 -4.80
N LEU A 57 6.17 6.06 -3.81
CA LEU A 57 4.87 5.41 -3.97
C LEU A 57 3.93 6.21 -4.87
N PHE A 58 3.95 7.54 -4.75
CA PHE A 58 2.98 8.38 -5.46
C PHE A 58 3.43 8.85 -6.83
N GLU A 59 4.73 8.88 -7.11
CA GLU A 59 5.20 9.29 -8.41
C GLU A 59 5.14 8.13 -9.39
N LYS A 60 4.82 8.43 -10.64
CA LYS A 60 4.69 7.38 -11.66
C LYS A 60 5.99 6.64 -11.90
N GLU A 61 7.10 7.34 -11.80
CA GLU A 61 8.41 6.75 -12.05
C GLU A 61 9.22 6.59 -10.78
N GLY A 62 8.52 6.42 -9.67
CA GLY A 62 9.20 6.16 -8.41
C GLY A 62 9.93 4.83 -8.44
N LYS A 63 10.89 4.69 -7.52
CA LYS A 63 11.74 3.50 -7.48
C LYS A 63 11.05 2.26 -6.94
N LEU A 64 10.01 2.45 -6.15
CA LEU A 64 9.27 1.31 -5.60
C LEU A 64 8.31 0.76 -6.65
N PRO A 65 8.11 -0.56 -6.66
CA PRO A 65 7.13 -1.13 -7.57
C PRO A 65 5.74 -0.60 -7.25
N LYS A 66 4.94 -0.40 -8.28
CA LYS A 66 3.56 0.07 -8.08
C LYS A 66 2.70 -1.10 -7.67
N PRO A 67 1.96 -0.99 -6.58
CA PRO A 67 1.15 -2.11 -6.11
C PRO A 67 -0.01 -2.41 -7.04
N ASP A 68 -0.21 -3.70 -7.27
CA ASP A 68 -1.39 -4.20 -7.97
C ASP A 68 -2.56 -4.31 -7.01
N TYR A 69 -2.27 -4.51 -5.74
CA TYR A 69 -3.29 -4.68 -4.70
C TYR A 69 -2.97 -3.81 -3.51
N LEU A 70 -4.01 -3.15 -2.99
CA LEU A 70 -3.91 -2.39 -1.75
C LEU A 70 -4.73 -3.12 -0.70
N ILE A 71 -4.12 -3.46 0.43
CA ILE A 71 -4.77 -4.20 1.49
C ILE A 71 -4.64 -3.43 2.80
N PHE A 72 -5.74 -3.31 3.52
CA PHE A 72 -5.75 -2.64 4.81
C PHE A 72 -6.28 -3.62 5.85
N SER A 73 -5.49 -3.85 6.89
CA SER A 73 -5.89 -4.77 7.95
C SER A 73 -6.90 -4.14 8.90
N HIS A 74 -6.79 -2.81 9.08
CA HIS A 74 -7.67 -2.03 9.94
C HIS A 74 -7.92 -0.68 9.31
N CYS A 75 -9.01 -0.02 9.71
CA CYS A 75 -9.27 1.34 9.26
C CYS A 75 -8.86 2.37 10.32
N HIS A 76 -7.90 2.04 11.16
CA HIS A 76 -7.34 2.97 12.14
C HIS A 76 -6.28 3.86 11.50
N PHE A 77 -6.03 5.00 12.10
CA PHE A 77 -5.13 6.02 11.55
C PHE A 77 -3.73 5.52 11.24
N ASP A 78 -3.22 4.57 12.01
CA ASP A 78 -1.87 4.06 11.82
C ASP A 78 -1.79 2.95 10.76
N HIS A 79 -2.91 2.60 10.16
CA HIS A 79 -2.97 1.59 9.10
C HIS A 79 -3.61 2.13 7.83
N TYR A 80 -4.45 3.15 7.93
CA TYR A 80 -5.30 3.57 6.84
C TYR A 80 -5.60 5.06 6.88
N SER A 81 -5.55 5.72 5.74
CA SER A 81 -6.02 7.09 5.57
C SER A 81 -6.88 7.15 4.32
N LYS A 82 -8.16 7.48 4.49
CA LYS A 82 -9.06 7.63 3.36
C LYS A 82 -8.54 8.69 2.41
N LYS A 83 -8.05 9.80 2.96
CA LYS A 83 -7.54 10.89 2.13
C LYS A 83 -6.38 10.44 1.26
N LEU A 84 -5.42 9.72 1.84
CA LEU A 84 -4.29 9.23 1.07
C LEU A 84 -4.71 8.19 0.06
N LEU A 85 -5.63 7.31 0.41
CA LEU A 85 -6.12 6.31 -0.52
C LEU A 85 -6.81 6.97 -1.71
N CYS A 86 -7.69 7.94 -1.46
CA CYS A 86 -8.37 8.64 -2.55
C CYS A 86 -7.37 9.41 -3.42
N THR A 87 -6.37 10.04 -2.79
CA THR A 87 -5.32 10.74 -3.53
C THR A 87 -4.55 9.76 -4.42
N TYR A 88 -4.24 8.59 -3.89
CA TYR A 88 -3.52 7.58 -4.64
C TYR A 88 -4.36 7.09 -5.82
N LEU A 89 -5.62 6.78 -5.58
CA LEU A 89 -6.52 6.25 -6.62
C LEU A 89 -6.82 7.27 -7.71
N ALA A 90 -6.63 8.56 -7.43
CA ALA A 90 -6.81 9.59 -8.45
C ALA A 90 -5.79 9.47 -9.57
N GLU A 91 -4.61 8.91 -9.29
CA GLU A 91 -3.53 8.83 -10.28
C GLU A 91 -3.03 7.44 -10.57
N HIS A 92 -3.39 6.46 -9.77
CA HIS A 92 -2.92 5.09 -9.94
C HIS A 92 -4.10 4.14 -9.92
N ARG A 93 -4.00 3.06 -10.68
CA ARG A 93 -5.11 2.13 -10.81
C ARG A 93 -4.70 0.72 -10.44
N PRO A 94 -4.70 0.40 -9.15
CA PRO A 94 -4.45 -0.97 -8.73
C PRO A 94 -5.58 -1.88 -9.20
N ARG A 95 -5.34 -3.16 -9.21
CA ARG A 95 -6.35 -4.14 -9.61
C ARG A 95 -7.46 -4.26 -8.59
N ALA A 96 -7.12 -4.11 -7.32
CA ALA A 96 -8.12 -4.24 -6.27
C ALA A 96 -7.67 -3.54 -4.99
N VAL A 97 -8.64 -3.13 -4.20
CA VAL A 97 -8.43 -2.55 -2.88
C VAL A 97 -9.27 -3.35 -1.91
N PHE A 98 -8.64 -3.85 -0.85
CA PHE A 98 -9.31 -4.65 0.16
C PHE A 98 -9.38 -3.88 1.47
N LEU A 99 -10.58 -3.57 1.90
CA LEU A 99 -10.85 -2.87 3.16
C LEU A 99 -11.70 -3.77 4.05
N PRO A 100 -11.42 -3.84 5.35
CA PRO A 100 -12.19 -4.70 6.25
C PRO A 100 -13.57 -4.15 6.57
N ASP A 101 -13.80 -2.85 6.33
CA ASP A 101 -15.06 -2.19 6.66
C ASP A 101 -15.87 -1.90 5.40
N GLN A 102 -17.06 -2.52 5.31
CA GLN A 102 -17.90 -2.36 4.13
C GLN A 102 -18.38 -0.92 3.93
N LYS A 103 -18.68 -0.22 5.01
CA LYS A 103 -19.12 1.17 4.89
C LYS A 103 -18.01 2.04 4.31
N GLU A 104 -16.78 1.76 4.73
CA GLU A 104 -15.64 2.50 4.23
C GLU A 104 -15.41 2.18 2.75
N SER A 105 -15.61 0.94 2.34
CA SER A 105 -15.49 0.55 0.93
C SER A 105 -16.50 1.31 0.07
N LEU A 106 -17.74 1.41 0.54
CA LEU A 106 -18.76 2.14 -0.19
C LEU A 106 -18.44 3.63 -0.26
N SER A 107 -17.91 4.18 0.83
CA SER A 107 -17.52 5.59 0.88
C SER A 107 -16.43 5.89 -0.15
N ILE A 108 -15.45 4.99 -0.27
CA ILE A 108 -14.38 5.15 -1.26
C ILE A 108 -14.94 5.10 -2.68
N LEU A 109 -15.85 4.18 -2.95
CA LEU A 109 -16.47 4.08 -4.28
C LEU A 109 -17.22 5.35 -4.63
N GLU A 110 -17.94 5.93 -3.68
CA GLU A 110 -18.65 7.19 -3.93
C GLU A 110 -17.70 8.32 -4.26
N ASP A 111 -16.56 8.39 -3.58
CA ASP A 111 -15.62 9.49 -3.76
C ASP A 111 -14.73 9.31 -4.98
N THR A 112 -14.49 8.09 -5.40
CA THR A 112 -13.57 7.84 -6.53
C THR A 112 -14.27 7.44 -7.82
N GLY A 113 -15.56 7.30 -7.73
CA GLY A 113 -16.34 7.00 -8.91
C GLY A 113 -16.41 5.59 -9.28
#